data_abad245fff1526d36daee46d1dea5f4c
#
_entry.id   abad245fff1526d36daee46d1dea5f4c
#
_cell.length_a   1.000
_cell.length_b   1.000
_cell.length_c   1.000
_cell.angle_alpha   90.00
_cell.angle_beta   90.00
_cell.angle_gamma   90.00
#
_symmetry.space_group_name_H-M   'P 1'
#
loop_
_entity.id
_entity.type
_entity.pdbx_description
1 polymer ?
#
loop_
_entity_poly.entity_id
_entity_poly.type
_entity_poly.pdbx_seq_one_letter_code
_entity_poly.pdbx_strand_id
1 'polypeptide(L)'
;MISLNIEKTLGFISKENVFAYEAQVKAAQEALENGTGKGNDFLGWLHLPSSITKEHLADLKATAQVLRENCEAVVVAGIGGSYLGARAVIEALSNSFAWLQDKKSGPVILYAGHNIGEDYLYELTEYLKDKKFGVINISKSGTTTETALAFRLLKKQCEDQRGKEMAKKVIVAVTDAKKGAARVTADNEGYKSFIIPDNVGGRFSVLTPVGLLPIAVAGFDIEKLVAGAAAMEKACGKDVPFAENPAAIYAATRNELYKNGKKIEILVNFNPKLHYVSEWWKQLYGESEGKENKGIFPASVDFSTDLHSMGQWIQEGERPIYETVISVEKTQYSLQVPSDEANLDGLNFLAGKHVDEVNKMAELGTQLAHVDGGVPNMRIVIPALNEESLGGLLYFFEKACGISGYLLGVNPFNQPGVEAYKKNMFALLNKPGYEEESKAIQARL
;
A
#
# COMPACT_ATOMS: atom_id res chain seq x y z
N MET A 1 8.29 15.46 -10.29
CA MET A 1 8.49 15.17 -8.85
C MET A 1 7.16 15.41 -8.13
N ILE A 2 6.88 14.71 -7.05
CA ILE A 2 5.67 14.92 -6.23
C ILE A 2 5.73 16.30 -5.59
N SER A 3 4.59 17.00 -5.56
CA SER A 3 4.43 18.27 -4.84
C SER A 3 3.29 18.17 -3.82
N LEU A 4 3.43 18.88 -2.70
CA LEU A 4 2.45 18.97 -1.63
C LEU A 4 1.94 20.42 -1.55
N ASN A 5 0.63 20.60 -1.51
CA ASN A 5 -0.01 21.87 -1.24
C ASN A 5 -0.88 21.76 0.01
N ILE A 6 -0.65 22.63 1.01
CA ILE A 6 -1.38 22.69 2.27
C ILE A 6 -2.22 23.96 2.41
N GLU A 7 -2.31 24.80 1.40
CA GLU A 7 -2.95 26.13 1.51
C GLU A 7 -4.39 26.07 1.97
N LYS A 8 -5.14 25.02 1.55
CA LYS A 8 -6.54 24.82 1.95
C LYS A 8 -6.70 24.29 3.40
N THR A 9 -5.60 24.13 4.13
CA THR A 9 -5.63 23.88 5.58
C THR A 9 -5.45 25.16 6.40
N LEU A 10 -4.85 26.21 5.78
CA LEU A 10 -4.41 27.40 6.50
C LEU A 10 -5.55 28.32 6.98
N GLY A 11 -6.79 28.04 6.61
CA GLY A 11 -7.98 28.66 7.22
C GLY A 11 -8.40 28.02 8.56
N PHE A 12 -7.84 26.84 8.89
CA PHE A 12 -8.19 26.03 10.08
C PHE A 12 -7.04 25.96 11.08
N ILE A 13 -5.81 26.02 10.59
CA ILE A 13 -4.57 26.09 11.34
C ILE A 13 -3.70 27.20 10.77
N SER A 14 -2.81 27.79 11.56
CA SER A 14 -1.92 28.82 11.03
C SER A 14 -0.67 28.21 10.41
N LYS A 15 -0.10 28.91 9.42
CA LYS A 15 1.17 28.52 8.81
C LYS A 15 2.30 28.56 9.83
N GLU A 16 2.28 29.55 10.74
CA GLU A 16 3.25 29.69 11.82
C GLU A 16 3.24 28.47 12.75
N ASN A 17 2.06 27.92 13.06
CA ASN A 17 1.93 26.73 13.88
C ASN A 17 2.51 25.50 13.18
N VAL A 18 2.29 25.33 11.87
CA VAL A 18 2.91 24.24 11.09
C VAL A 18 4.43 24.39 11.08
N PHE A 19 4.93 25.60 10.87
CA PHE A 19 6.37 25.86 10.83
C PHE A 19 7.03 25.80 12.21
N ALA A 20 6.29 25.96 13.28
CA ALA A 20 6.78 25.76 14.66
C ALA A 20 7.19 24.29 14.95
N TYR A 21 6.78 23.33 14.09
CA TYR A 21 7.25 21.94 14.18
C TYR A 21 8.67 21.72 13.65
N GLU A 22 9.31 22.70 12.99
CA GLU A 22 10.62 22.52 12.36
C GLU A 22 11.66 21.85 13.28
N ALA A 23 11.79 22.33 14.50
CA ALA A 23 12.74 21.75 15.47
C ALA A 23 12.38 20.32 15.85
N GLN A 24 11.09 20.02 16.03
CA GLN A 24 10.62 18.68 16.39
C GLN A 24 10.77 17.70 15.21
N VAL A 25 10.48 18.14 13.99
CA VAL A 25 10.68 17.37 12.76
C VAL A 25 12.16 17.09 12.55
N LYS A 26 13.03 18.07 12.75
CA LYS A 26 14.49 17.87 12.67
C LYS A 26 14.94 16.81 13.67
N ALA A 27 14.50 16.89 14.92
CA ALA A 27 14.81 15.87 15.94
C ALA A 27 14.28 14.48 15.55
N ALA A 28 13.07 14.40 14.97
CA ALA A 28 12.50 13.14 14.48
C ALA A 28 13.32 12.56 13.31
N GLN A 29 13.73 13.39 12.37
CA GLN A 29 14.59 12.96 11.27
C GLN A 29 15.97 12.51 11.74
N GLU A 30 16.60 13.24 12.67
CA GLU A 30 17.86 12.83 13.29
C GLU A 30 17.73 11.49 14.04
N ALA A 31 16.58 11.27 14.73
CA ALA A 31 16.32 10.02 15.41
C ALA A 31 16.15 8.84 14.44
N LEU A 32 15.52 9.06 13.27
CA LEU A 32 15.46 8.07 12.18
C LEU A 32 16.84 7.75 11.63
N GLU A 33 17.60 8.77 11.28
CA GLU A 33 18.94 8.62 10.63
C GLU A 33 19.98 8.00 11.56
N ASN A 34 19.96 8.37 12.83
CA ASN A 34 20.93 7.89 13.82
C ASN A 34 20.47 6.61 14.54
N GLY A 35 19.26 6.12 14.27
CA GLY A 35 18.72 4.93 14.92
C GLY A 35 18.54 5.10 16.43
N THR A 36 18.18 6.28 16.89
CA THR A 36 18.04 6.59 18.34
C THR A 36 16.59 6.65 18.80
N GLY A 37 15.63 6.58 17.88
CA GLY A 37 14.20 6.62 18.19
C GLY A 37 13.61 5.25 18.56
N LYS A 38 12.35 5.26 19.06
CA LYS A 38 11.60 4.03 19.33
C LYS A 38 11.47 3.18 18.06
N GLY A 39 11.75 1.88 18.16
CA GLY A 39 11.63 0.94 17.04
C GLY A 39 12.78 1.00 16.03
N ASN A 40 13.94 1.49 16.47
CA ASN A 40 15.15 1.59 15.66
C ASN A 40 15.66 0.26 15.04
N ASP A 41 15.19 -0.88 15.53
CA ASP A 41 15.45 -2.19 14.95
C ASP A 41 14.82 -2.38 13.55
N PHE A 42 13.89 -1.48 13.14
CA PHE A 42 13.10 -1.58 11.91
C PHE A 42 13.30 -0.39 10.96
N LEU A 43 14.51 0.11 10.81
CA LEU A 43 14.86 1.25 9.94
C LEU A 43 15.47 0.86 8.59
N GLY A 44 15.49 -0.43 8.24
CA GLY A 44 16.07 -0.91 6.98
C GLY A 44 15.40 -0.39 5.71
N TRP A 45 14.22 0.19 5.83
CA TRP A 45 13.50 0.83 4.71
C TRP A 45 14.04 2.23 4.38
N LEU A 46 14.67 2.91 5.35
CA LEU A 46 15.00 4.34 5.27
C LEU A 46 15.93 4.70 4.10
N HIS A 47 16.96 3.88 3.87
CA HIS A 47 17.88 4.04 2.77
C HIS A 47 17.82 2.87 1.77
N LEU A 48 16.72 2.12 1.81
CA LEU A 48 16.52 0.98 0.93
C LEU A 48 16.55 1.38 -0.55
N PRO A 49 15.82 2.42 -1.01
CA PRO A 49 15.79 2.75 -2.43
C PRO A 49 17.16 3.02 -3.04
N SER A 50 18.00 3.78 -2.35
CA SER A 50 19.37 4.11 -2.82
C SER A 50 20.37 2.98 -2.66
N SER A 51 20.07 1.95 -1.85
CA SER A 51 20.96 0.82 -1.57
C SER A 51 20.68 -0.44 -2.40
N ILE A 52 19.57 -0.50 -3.12
CA ILE A 52 19.22 -1.65 -3.97
C ILE A 52 20.21 -1.73 -5.14
N THR A 53 20.91 -2.87 -5.25
CA THR A 53 21.91 -3.07 -6.30
C THR A 53 21.27 -3.48 -7.63
N LYS A 54 21.96 -3.21 -8.74
CA LYS A 54 21.54 -3.64 -10.08
C LYS A 54 21.47 -5.15 -10.20
N GLU A 55 22.38 -5.86 -9.54
CA GLU A 55 22.45 -7.32 -9.51
C GLU A 55 21.21 -7.89 -8.82
N HIS A 56 20.77 -7.28 -7.73
CA HIS A 56 19.54 -7.70 -7.03
C HIS A 56 18.30 -7.49 -7.90
N LEU A 57 18.18 -6.35 -8.56
CA LEU A 57 17.09 -6.10 -9.51
C LEU A 57 17.13 -7.05 -10.71
N ALA A 58 18.32 -7.38 -11.21
CA ALA A 58 18.49 -8.34 -12.29
C ALA A 58 18.05 -9.77 -11.89
N ASP A 59 18.35 -10.23 -10.66
CA ASP A 59 17.92 -11.54 -10.16
C ASP A 59 16.38 -11.60 -9.99
N LEU A 60 15.77 -10.52 -9.48
CA LEU A 60 14.30 -10.39 -9.40
C LEU A 60 13.66 -10.46 -10.80
N LYS A 61 14.18 -9.71 -11.76
CA LYS A 61 13.71 -9.69 -13.15
C LYS A 61 13.87 -11.04 -13.84
N ALA A 62 14.99 -11.72 -13.63
CA ALA A 62 15.23 -13.06 -14.17
C ALA A 62 14.23 -14.08 -13.59
N THR A 63 13.97 -14.02 -12.28
CA THR A 63 12.96 -14.87 -11.62
C THR A 63 11.56 -14.56 -12.11
N ALA A 64 11.23 -13.28 -12.24
CA ALA A 64 9.95 -12.84 -12.80
C ALA A 64 9.75 -13.36 -14.23
N GLN A 65 10.78 -13.35 -15.06
CA GLN A 65 10.74 -13.86 -16.44
C GLN A 65 10.43 -15.36 -16.47
N VAL A 66 11.01 -16.16 -15.59
CA VAL A 66 10.69 -17.59 -15.47
C VAL A 66 9.19 -17.80 -15.19
N LEU A 67 8.61 -17.02 -14.26
CA LEU A 67 7.18 -17.10 -13.97
C LEU A 67 6.33 -16.64 -15.16
N ARG A 68 6.70 -15.56 -15.83
CA ARG A 68 5.99 -15.01 -17.00
C ARG A 68 5.96 -15.98 -18.19
N GLU A 69 7.05 -16.72 -18.42
CA GLU A 69 7.14 -17.69 -19.51
C GLU A 69 6.41 -18.99 -19.22
N ASN A 70 6.26 -19.37 -17.97
CA ASN A 70 5.74 -20.67 -17.59
C ASN A 70 4.33 -20.63 -16.99
N CYS A 71 3.73 -19.45 -16.77
CA CYS A 71 2.45 -19.32 -16.09
C CYS A 71 1.47 -18.43 -16.85
N GLU A 72 0.20 -18.83 -16.86
CA GLU A 72 -0.95 -18.03 -17.31
C GLU A 72 -1.50 -17.18 -16.15
N ALA A 73 -1.30 -17.66 -14.91
CA ALA A 73 -1.64 -16.95 -13.68
C ALA A 73 -0.54 -17.13 -12.64
N VAL A 74 -0.30 -16.09 -11.83
CA VAL A 74 0.59 -16.17 -10.66
C VAL A 74 -0.18 -15.70 -9.45
N VAL A 75 -0.22 -16.53 -8.42
CA VAL A 75 -0.90 -16.22 -7.16
C VAL A 75 0.12 -15.69 -6.16
N VAL A 76 -0.08 -14.47 -5.71
CA VAL A 76 0.67 -13.88 -4.59
C VAL A 76 -0.02 -14.29 -3.29
N ALA A 77 0.60 -15.18 -2.55
CA ALA A 77 0.10 -15.65 -1.25
C ALA A 77 0.74 -14.82 -0.13
N GLY A 78 -0.04 -13.92 0.47
CA GLY A 78 0.43 -12.99 1.51
C GLY A 78 -0.72 -12.21 2.12
N ILE A 79 -0.46 -11.57 3.28
CA ILE A 79 -1.42 -10.72 3.98
C ILE A 79 -0.77 -9.42 4.43
N GLY A 80 -1.55 -8.35 4.56
CA GLY A 80 -1.07 -7.04 4.97
C GLY A 80 0.06 -6.54 4.08
N GLY A 81 1.20 -6.15 4.67
CA GLY A 81 2.36 -5.66 3.92
C GLY A 81 2.96 -6.68 2.94
N SER A 82 2.66 -7.97 3.09
CA SER A 82 3.12 -9.01 2.18
C SER A 82 2.35 -9.05 0.84
N TYR A 83 1.28 -8.23 0.67
CA TYR A 83 0.58 -8.15 -0.61
C TYR A 83 0.11 -6.74 -0.97
N LEU A 84 -0.26 -5.90 0.02
CA LEU A 84 -0.90 -4.60 -0.24
C LEU A 84 -0.02 -3.67 -1.08
N GLY A 85 1.28 -3.55 -0.76
CA GLY A 85 2.18 -2.68 -1.51
C GLY A 85 2.35 -3.11 -2.96
N ALA A 86 2.54 -4.41 -3.21
CA ALA A 86 2.58 -4.95 -4.57
C ALA A 86 1.27 -4.70 -5.32
N ARG A 87 0.13 -4.99 -4.67
CA ARG A 87 -1.19 -4.79 -5.25
C ARG A 87 -1.46 -3.34 -5.58
N ALA A 88 -1.07 -2.41 -4.71
CA ALA A 88 -1.19 -0.98 -4.94
C ALA A 88 -0.53 -0.54 -6.26
N VAL A 89 0.71 -0.98 -6.50
CA VAL A 89 1.43 -0.65 -7.73
C VAL A 89 0.84 -1.37 -8.94
N ILE A 90 0.56 -2.68 -8.83
CA ILE A 90 0.04 -3.50 -9.93
C ILE A 90 -1.33 -2.98 -10.40
N GLU A 91 -2.26 -2.74 -9.48
CA GLU A 91 -3.61 -2.23 -9.82
C GLU A 91 -3.54 -0.81 -10.41
N ALA A 92 -2.67 0.04 -9.85
CA ALA A 92 -2.51 1.41 -10.34
C ALA A 92 -1.99 1.48 -11.78
N LEU A 93 -1.11 0.57 -12.16
CA LEU A 93 -0.47 0.57 -13.49
C LEU A 93 -1.16 -0.32 -14.51
N SER A 94 -1.91 -1.34 -14.09
CA SER A 94 -2.59 -2.27 -14.97
C SER A 94 -3.71 -1.60 -15.78
N ASN A 95 -3.96 -2.11 -16.98
CA ASN A 95 -5.23 -1.84 -17.64
C ASN A 95 -6.36 -2.47 -16.81
N SER A 96 -7.40 -1.70 -16.49
CA SER A 96 -8.51 -2.14 -15.63
C SER A 96 -9.26 -3.38 -16.17
N PHE A 97 -9.13 -3.67 -17.46
CA PHE A 97 -9.75 -4.81 -18.16
C PHE A 97 -8.72 -5.81 -18.69
N ALA A 98 -7.46 -5.77 -18.21
CA ALA A 98 -6.39 -6.63 -18.72
C ALA A 98 -6.73 -8.13 -18.63
N TRP A 99 -7.43 -8.53 -17.58
CA TRP A 99 -7.81 -9.94 -17.35
C TRP A 99 -8.90 -10.45 -18.33
N LEU A 100 -9.63 -9.56 -19.00
CA LEU A 100 -10.62 -9.87 -20.02
C LEU A 100 -10.05 -9.90 -21.46
N GLN A 101 -8.82 -9.40 -21.64
CA GLN A 101 -8.23 -9.31 -22.98
C GLN A 101 -7.77 -10.70 -23.47
N ASP A 102 -8.00 -11.01 -24.75
CA ASP A 102 -7.57 -12.27 -25.37
C ASP A 102 -6.05 -12.40 -25.44
N LYS A 103 -5.36 -11.31 -25.76
CA LYS A 103 -3.89 -11.24 -25.78
C LYS A 103 -3.36 -10.60 -24.51
N LYS A 104 -2.81 -11.42 -23.63
CA LYS A 104 -2.18 -10.97 -22.40
C LYS A 104 -0.69 -10.78 -22.59
N SER A 105 -0.16 -9.71 -22.05
CA SER A 105 1.29 -9.43 -22.06
C SER A 105 2.08 -10.26 -21.04
N GLY A 106 1.40 -10.99 -20.17
CA GLY A 106 1.96 -11.82 -19.10
C GLY A 106 0.89 -12.54 -18.29
N PRO A 107 1.25 -13.20 -17.19
CA PRO A 107 0.30 -13.91 -16.35
C PRO A 107 -0.68 -12.93 -15.67
N VAL A 108 -1.88 -13.40 -15.39
CA VAL A 108 -2.81 -12.71 -14.50
C VAL A 108 -2.28 -12.82 -13.08
N ILE A 109 -2.20 -11.70 -12.37
CA ILE A 109 -1.80 -11.68 -10.96
C ILE A 109 -3.04 -11.83 -10.10
N LEU A 110 -3.05 -12.85 -9.26
CA LEU A 110 -4.12 -13.16 -8.32
C LEU A 110 -3.57 -13.11 -6.89
N TYR A 111 -4.44 -12.98 -5.92
CA TYR A 111 -4.03 -12.85 -4.52
C TYR A 111 -4.73 -13.91 -3.67
N ALA A 112 -4.01 -14.47 -2.70
CA ALA A 112 -4.55 -15.43 -1.73
C ALA A 112 -3.92 -15.23 -0.35
N GLY A 113 -4.55 -15.77 0.69
CA GLY A 113 -4.03 -15.64 2.05
C GLY A 113 -4.14 -14.23 2.64
N HIS A 114 -4.87 -13.33 1.98
CA HIS A 114 -5.26 -12.02 2.51
C HIS A 114 -6.62 -12.06 3.22
N ASN A 115 -7.28 -13.18 3.17
CA ASN A 115 -8.48 -13.54 3.91
C ASN A 115 -8.54 -15.09 4.06
N ILE A 116 -9.51 -15.59 4.81
CA ILE A 116 -9.79 -17.03 5.01
C ILE A 116 -11.24 -17.37 4.61
N GLY A 117 -11.81 -16.61 3.68
CA GLY A 117 -13.13 -16.88 3.11
C GLY A 117 -13.09 -18.16 2.26
N GLU A 118 -13.91 -19.16 2.64
CA GLU A 118 -13.93 -20.47 2.00
C GLU A 118 -14.38 -20.35 0.53
N ASP A 119 -15.44 -19.61 0.26
CA ASP A 119 -15.95 -19.39 -1.10
C ASP A 119 -14.88 -18.78 -2.02
N TYR A 120 -14.18 -17.75 -1.55
CA TYR A 120 -13.11 -17.12 -2.31
C TYR A 120 -11.97 -18.10 -2.64
N LEU A 121 -11.54 -18.91 -1.67
CA LEU A 121 -10.48 -19.88 -1.88
C LEU A 121 -10.94 -21.03 -2.78
N TYR A 122 -12.19 -21.47 -2.64
CA TYR A 122 -12.79 -22.46 -3.53
C TYR A 122 -12.84 -21.96 -4.98
N GLU A 123 -13.42 -20.79 -5.23
CA GLU A 123 -13.51 -20.18 -6.56
C GLU A 123 -12.13 -19.98 -7.20
N LEU A 124 -11.14 -19.55 -6.40
CA LEU A 124 -9.76 -19.41 -6.87
C LEU A 124 -9.17 -20.77 -7.28
N THR A 125 -9.34 -21.81 -6.46
CA THR A 125 -8.81 -23.15 -6.79
C THR A 125 -9.52 -23.75 -8.00
N GLU A 126 -10.83 -23.55 -8.15
CA GLU A 126 -11.58 -23.96 -9.35
C GLU A 126 -11.07 -23.21 -10.60
N TYR A 127 -10.89 -21.89 -10.54
CA TYR A 127 -10.34 -21.12 -11.67
C TYR A 127 -8.95 -21.61 -12.09
N LEU A 128 -8.14 -22.04 -11.13
CA LEU A 128 -6.77 -22.50 -11.40
C LEU A 128 -6.68 -23.93 -11.94
N LYS A 129 -7.75 -24.74 -11.91
CA LYS A 129 -7.73 -26.15 -12.34
C LYS A 129 -7.18 -26.37 -13.73
N ASP A 130 -7.56 -25.50 -14.67
CA ASP A 130 -7.19 -25.58 -16.08
C ASP A 130 -6.09 -24.58 -16.48
N LYS A 131 -5.39 -23.98 -15.49
CA LYS A 131 -4.38 -22.94 -15.71
C LYS A 131 -2.98 -23.45 -15.38
N LYS A 132 -2.02 -23.05 -16.20
CA LYS A 132 -0.62 -23.13 -15.82
C LYS A 132 -0.34 -22.01 -14.84
N PHE A 133 -0.39 -22.29 -13.55
CA PHE A 133 -0.17 -21.26 -12.53
C PHE A 133 1.12 -21.46 -11.74
N GLY A 134 1.60 -20.38 -11.15
CA GLY A 134 2.70 -20.33 -10.21
C GLY A 134 2.28 -19.62 -8.92
N VAL A 135 3.13 -19.68 -7.90
CA VAL A 135 2.86 -19.08 -6.58
C VAL A 135 4.08 -18.30 -6.09
N ILE A 136 3.84 -17.09 -5.63
CA ILE A 136 4.82 -16.33 -4.83
C ILE A 136 4.34 -16.34 -3.40
N ASN A 137 4.96 -17.17 -2.56
CA ASN A 137 4.64 -17.29 -1.14
C ASN A 137 5.43 -16.27 -0.34
N ILE A 138 4.75 -15.26 0.20
CA ILE A 138 5.37 -14.14 0.92
C ILE A 138 4.98 -14.21 2.39
N SER A 139 5.87 -14.75 3.20
CA SER A 139 5.67 -14.85 4.65
C SER A 139 7.02 -14.98 5.36
N LYS A 140 7.32 -14.06 6.29
CA LYS A 140 8.58 -14.11 7.05
C LYS A 140 8.68 -15.37 7.89
N SER A 141 7.65 -15.68 8.67
CA SER A 141 7.61 -16.88 9.53
C SER A 141 7.14 -18.14 8.81
N GLY A 142 6.28 -18.03 7.81
CA GLY A 142 5.56 -19.15 7.19
C GLY A 142 4.44 -19.73 8.07
N THR A 143 4.12 -19.09 9.20
CA THR A 143 3.11 -19.57 10.17
C THR A 143 1.93 -18.62 10.33
N THR A 144 1.89 -17.52 9.58
CA THR A 144 0.70 -16.65 9.51
C THR A 144 -0.44 -17.48 8.96
N THR A 145 -1.50 -17.65 9.74
CA THR A 145 -2.56 -18.64 9.50
C THR A 145 -3.16 -18.51 8.09
N GLU A 146 -3.54 -17.32 7.71
CA GLU A 146 -4.19 -17.01 6.44
C GLU A 146 -3.30 -17.40 5.25
N THR A 147 -2.06 -16.92 5.27
CA THR A 147 -1.08 -17.20 4.20
C THR A 147 -0.67 -18.68 4.17
N ALA A 148 -0.44 -19.29 5.34
CA ALA A 148 -0.03 -20.68 5.42
C ALA A 148 -1.12 -21.63 4.93
N LEU A 149 -2.40 -21.34 5.24
CA LEU A 149 -3.55 -22.10 4.76
C LEU A 149 -3.67 -22.01 3.24
N ALA A 150 -3.65 -20.81 2.69
CA ALA A 150 -3.71 -20.58 1.24
C ALA A 150 -2.54 -21.25 0.51
N PHE A 151 -1.32 -21.10 1.02
CA PHE A 151 -0.13 -21.70 0.42
C PHE A 151 -0.18 -23.22 0.44
N ARG A 152 -0.68 -23.83 1.52
CA ARG A 152 -0.83 -25.29 1.63
C ARG A 152 -1.74 -25.85 0.53
N LEU A 153 -2.88 -25.19 0.26
CA LEU A 153 -3.80 -25.56 -0.80
C LEU A 153 -3.18 -25.38 -2.19
N LEU A 154 -2.61 -24.19 -2.44
CA LEU A 154 -2.03 -23.83 -3.73
C LEU A 154 -0.78 -24.67 -4.07
N LYS A 155 0.10 -24.95 -3.09
CA LYS A 155 1.27 -25.83 -3.28
C LYS A 155 0.82 -27.21 -3.75
N LYS A 156 -0.12 -27.81 -2.99
CA LYS A 156 -0.63 -29.15 -3.33
C LYS A 156 -1.23 -29.16 -4.73
N GLN A 157 -2.10 -28.20 -5.06
CA GLN A 157 -2.73 -28.11 -6.36
C GLN A 157 -1.70 -27.92 -7.50
N CYS A 158 -0.70 -27.06 -7.30
CA CYS A 158 0.36 -26.83 -8.28
C CYS A 158 1.18 -28.12 -8.54
N GLU A 159 1.54 -28.86 -7.48
CA GLU A 159 2.25 -30.13 -7.59
C GLU A 159 1.43 -31.22 -8.28
N ASP A 160 0.14 -31.33 -7.94
CA ASP A 160 -0.78 -32.30 -8.55
C ASP A 160 -0.98 -32.03 -10.05
N GLN A 161 -1.11 -30.78 -10.46
CA GLN A 161 -1.36 -30.40 -11.85
C GLN A 161 -0.09 -30.36 -12.71
N ARG A 162 1.03 -29.94 -12.17
CA ARG A 162 2.23 -29.60 -12.95
C ARG A 162 3.42 -30.53 -12.67
N GLY A 163 3.32 -31.38 -11.66
CA GLY A 163 4.40 -32.21 -11.17
C GLY A 163 5.42 -31.41 -10.31
N LYS A 164 6.16 -32.10 -9.46
CA LYS A 164 7.09 -31.47 -8.50
C LYS A 164 8.20 -30.66 -9.16
N GLU A 165 8.74 -31.13 -10.27
CA GLU A 165 9.84 -30.44 -10.97
C GLU A 165 9.40 -29.09 -11.56
N MET A 166 8.18 -29.01 -12.09
CA MET A 166 7.66 -27.74 -12.58
C MET A 166 7.21 -26.84 -11.40
N ALA A 167 6.58 -27.41 -10.37
CA ALA A 167 6.24 -26.67 -9.16
C ALA A 167 7.48 -26.00 -8.53
N LYS A 168 8.61 -26.72 -8.47
CA LYS A 168 9.89 -26.17 -8.02
C LYS A 168 10.34 -24.94 -8.81
N LYS A 169 10.05 -24.87 -10.11
CA LYS A 169 10.39 -23.73 -10.98
C LYS A 169 9.46 -22.53 -10.78
N VAL A 170 8.17 -22.77 -10.50
CA VAL A 170 7.13 -21.74 -10.53
C VAL A 170 6.58 -21.37 -9.15
N ILE A 171 7.09 -22.01 -8.10
CA ILE A 171 6.86 -21.58 -6.71
C ILE A 171 8.11 -20.84 -6.24
N VAL A 172 7.92 -19.60 -5.81
CA VAL A 172 8.97 -18.74 -5.28
C VAL A 172 8.63 -18.35 -3.85
N ALA A 173 9.59 -18.44 -2.94
CA ALA A 173 9.42 -18.02 -1.55
C ALA A 173 10.08 -16.65 -1.32
N VAL A 174 9.35 -15.73 -0.69
CA VAL A 174 9.92 -14.50 -0.15
C VAL A 174 9.75 -14.59 1.37
N THR A 175 10.85 -14.82 2.09
CA THR A 175 10.80 -15.27 3.48
C THR A 175 12.04 -14.87 4.27
N ASP A 176 12.13 -15.30 5.54
CA ASP A 176 13.30 -15.12 6.39
C ASP A 176 14.56 -15.76 5.79
N ALA A 177 15.72 -15.22 6.13
CA ALA A 177 17.00 -15.72 5.62
C ALA A 177 17.41 -17.10 6.18
N LYS A 178 17.00 -17.41 7.42
CA LYS A 178 17.56 -18.53 8.19
C LYS A 178 16.54 -19.42 8.88
N LYS A 179 15.34 -18.90 9.21
CA LYS A 179 14.38 -19.56 10.11
C LYS A 179 12.94 -19.44 9.61
N GLY A 180 12.06 -20.20 10.23
CA GLY A 180 10.63 -20.21 9.95
C GLY A 180 10.20 -21.30 8.98
N ALA A 181 8.91 -21.65 9.02
CA ALA A 181 8.36 -22.73 8.22
C ALA A 181 8.49 -22.49 6.71
N ALA A 182 8.33 -21.25 6.25
CA ALA A 182 8.48 -20.92 4.84
C ALA A 182 9.93 -21.09 4.34
N ARG A 183 10.93 -20.74 5.18
CA ARG A 183 12.36 -20.97 4.87
C ARG A 183 12.65 -22.47 4.75
N VAL A 184 12.26 -23.24 5.76
CA VAL A 184 12.46 -24.70 5.78
C VAL A 184 11.79 -25.36 4.58
N THR A 185 10.57 -24.94 4.24
CA THR A 185 9.87 -25.47 3.06
C THR A 185 10.61 -25.14 1.77
N ALA A 186 11.06 -23.89 1.61
CA ALA A 186 11.78 -23.47 0.41
C ALA A 186 13.09 -24.26 0.23
N ASP A 187 13.83 -24.50 1.32
CA ASP A 187 15.09 -25.26 1.28
C ASP A 187 14.84 -26.74 0.95
N ASN A 188 13.86 -27.38 1.59
CA ASN A 188 13.54 -28.79 1.39
C ASN A 188 13.03 -29.07 -0.02
N GLU A 189 12.18 -28.20 -0.55
CA GLU A 189 11.59 -28.35 -1.89
C GLU A 189 12.51 -27.77 -3.00
N GLY A 190 13.52 -27.01 -2.62
CA GLY A 190 14.44 -26.36 -3.55
C GLY A 190 13.82 -25.21 -4.33
N TYR A 191 12.88 -24.47 -3.73
CA TYR A 191 12.30 -23.29 -4.37
C TYR A 191 13.28 -22.14 -4.46
N LYS A 192 13.24 -21.40 -5.57
CA LYS A 192 13.90 -20.08 -5.62
C LYS A 192 13.38 -19.22 -4.48
N SER A 193 14.26 -18.53 -3.78
CA SER A 193 13.84 -17.70 -2.67
C SER A 193 14.53 -16.36 -2.62
N PHE A 194 13.84 -15.36 -2.05
CA PHE A 194 14.36 -14.04 -1.73
C PHE A 194 14.15 -13.76 -0.24
N ILE A 195 15.01 -12.89 0.29
CA ILE A 195 15.05 -12.59 1.72
C ILE A 195 14.15 -11.37 2.01
N ILE A 196 13.32 -11.49 3.04
CA ILE A 196 12.71 -10.34 3.71
C ILE A 196 13.72 -9.83 4.74
N PRO A 197 14.25 -8.61 4.62
CA PRO A 197 15.20 -8.08 5.58
C PRO A 197 14.63 -8.07 7.01
N ASP A 198 15.44 -8.44 7.99
CA ASP A 198 15.00 -8.53 9.38
C ASP A 198 14.58 -7.17 9.97
N ASN A 199 15.24 -6.12 9.51
CA ASN A 199 15.07 -4.75 9.94
C ASN A 199 14.06 -3.95 9.11
N VAL A 200 13.18 -4.61 8.31
CA VAL A 200 12.09 -3.98 7.57
C VAL A 200 10.77 -4.55 8.03
N GLY A 201 9.89 -3.69 8.54
CA GLY A 201 8.52 -4.06 8.91
C GLY A 201 7.64 -4.31 7.68
N GLY A 202 6.60 -5.16 7.82
CA GLY A 202 5.74 -5.56 6.70
C GLY A 202 5.16 -4.39 5.89
N ARG A 203 4.63 -3.36 6.55
CA ARG A 203 4.02 -2.20 5.88
C ARG A 203 5.02 -1.23 5.24
N PHE A 204 6.33 -1.40 5.51
CA PHE A 204 7.45 -0.67 4.91
C PHE A 204 8.23 -1.52 3.89
N SER A 205 7.70 -2.67 3.46
CA SER A 205 8.46 -3.66 2.71
C SER A 205 8.23 -3.66 1.20
N VAL A 206 7.44 -2.74 0.66
CA VAL A 206 7.06 -2.73 -0.77
C VAL A 206 8.28 -2.64 -1.71
N LEU A 207 9.34 -1.95 -1.33
CA LEU A 207 10.58 -1.83 -2.09
C LEU A 207 11.61 -2.94 -1.80
N THR A 208 11.24 -3.95 -1.02
CA THR A 208 11.99 -5.22 -0.89
C THR A 208 11.48 -6.23 -1.92
N PRO A 209 12.03 -7.45 -2.01
CA PRO A 209 11.49 -8.51 -2.85
C PRO A 209 9.99 -8.80 -2.61
N VAL A 210 9.46 -8.44 -1.44
CA VAL A 210 8.03 -8.56 -1.09
C VAL A 210 7.14 -7.87 -2.11
N GLY A 211 7.47 -6.64 -2.50
CA GLY A 211 6.72 -5.90 -3.51
C GLY A 211 7.33 -6.02 -4.91
N LEU A 212 8.67 -5.91 -5.02
CA LEU A 212 9.35 -5.82 -6.31
C LEU A 212 9.18 -7.08 -7.17
N LEU A 213 9.18 -8.29 -6.57
CA LEU A 213 9.02 -9.52 -7.35
C LEU A 213 7.62 -9.63 -7.99
N PRO A 214 6.50 -9.50 -7.26
CA PRO A 214 5.17 -9.52 -7.87
C PRO A 214 4.97 -8.42 -8.93
N ILE A 215 5.51 -7.22 -8.69
CA ILE A 215 5.44 -6.09 -9.61
C ILE A 215 6.19 -6.41 -10.93
N ALA A 216 7.39 -7.00 -10.83
CA ALA A 216 8.14 -7.45 -12.01
C ALA A 216 7.43 -8.57 -12.77
N VAL A 217 6.78 -9.52 -12.06
CA VAL A 217 5.97 -10.60 -12.68
C VAL A 217 4.76 -10.02 -13.41
N ALA A 218 4.13 -8.97 -12.88
CA ALA A 218 3.07 -8.25 -13.56
C ALA A 218 3.56 -7.52 -14.83
N GLY A 219 4.88 -7.32 -14.98
CA GLY A 219 5.50 -6.75 -16.18
C GLY A 219 5.85 -5.27 -16.07
N PHE A 220 5.81 -4.70 -14.87
CA PHE A 220 6.17 -3.30 -14.64
C PHE A 220 7.66 -3.13 -14.35
N ASP A 221 8.15 -1.93 -14.62
CA ASP A 221 9.57 -1.59 -14.52
C ASP A 221 9.95 -1.26 -13.07
N ILE A 222 10.50 -2.27 -12.38
CA ILE A 222 10.95 -2.11 -10.99
C ILE A 222 12.18 -1.20 -10.86
N GLU A 223 12.97 -1.00 -11.91
CA GLU A 223 14.09 -0.07 -11.88
C GLU A 223 13.60 1.37 -11.83
N LYS A 224 12.58 1.71 -12.64
CA LYS A 224 11.93 3.03 -12.57
C LYS A 224 11.22 3.27 -11.25
N LEU A 225 10.55 2.25 -10.71
CA LEU A 225 9.89 2.34 -9.40
C LEU A 225 10.90 2.68 -8.30
N VAL A 226 12.03 1.96 -8.27
CA VAL A 226 13.12 2.18 -7.30
C VAL A 226 13.78 3.55 -7.53
N ALA A 227 13.99 3.95 -8.78
CA ALA A 227 14.56 5.27 -9.11
C ALA A 227 13.66 6.42 -8.62
N GLY A 228 12.35 6.29 -8.78
CA GLY A 228 11.38 7.27 -8.24
C GLY A 228 11.43 7.35 -6.71
N ALA A 229 11.52 6.21 -6.04
CA ALA A 229 11.67 6.15 -4.58
C ALA A 229 13.00 6.77 -4.12
N ALA A 230 14.12 6.47 -4.80
CA ALA A 230 15.43 7.05 -4.47
C ALA A 230 15.48 8.57 -4.70
N ALA A 231 14.80 9.06 -5.74
CA ALA A 231 14.66 10.50 -5.94
C ALA A 231 13.89 11.17 -4.80
N MET A 232 12.85 10.51 -4.28
CA MET A 232 12.09 11.02 -3.14
C MET A 232 12.85 10.85 -1.82
N GLU A 233 13.62 9.79 -1.63
CA GLU A 233 14.55 9.64 -0.50
C GLU A 233 15.46 10.86 -0.37
N LYS A 234 16.04 11.28 -1.49
CA LYS A 234 16.85 12.49 -1.55
C LYS A 234 16.07 13.75 -1.24
N ALA A 235 14.87 13.92 -1.80
CA ALA A 235 14.02 15.09 -1.60
C ALA A 235 13.47 15.20 -0.17
N CYS A 236 13.38 14.08 0.56
CA CYS A 236 12.95 14.02 1.95
C CYS A 236 14.10 13.78 2.94
N GLY A 237 15.35 13.99 2.51
CA GLY A 237 16.55 13.82 3.33
C GLY A 237 16.59 14.78 4.52
N LYS A 238 17.37 14.41 5.56
CA LYS A 238 17.47 15.21 6.81
C LYS A 238 18.06 16.62 6.62
N ASP A 239 18.88 16.78 5.59
CA ASP A 239 19.58 18.05 5.29
C ASP A 239 18.77 18.95 4.35
N VAL A 240 17.60 18.50 3.87
CA VAL A 240 16.67 19.30 3.08
C VAL A 240 15.97 20.30 4.02
N PRO A 241 15.96 21.61 3.70
CA PRO A 241 15.27 22.62 4.51
C PRO A 241 13.81 22.22 4.76
N PHE A 242 13.32 22.48 5.98
CA PHE A 242 11.96 22.09 6.37
C PHE A 242 10.90 22.54 5.35
N ALA A 243 10.99 23.80 4.90
CA ALA A 243 10.05 24.38 3.94
C ALA A 243 10.08 23.72 2.54
N GLU A 244 11.12 22.98 2.20
CA GLU A 244 11.32 22.32 0.92
C GLU A 244 11.10 20.81 1.00
N ASN A 245 10.95 20.25 2.21
CA ASN A 245 10.80 18.82 2.46
C ASN A 245 9.31 18.45 2.53
N PRO A 246 8.75 17.81 1.50
CA PRO A 246 7.31 17.54 1.46
C PRO A 246 6.86 16.55 2.54
N ALA A 247 7.66 15.55 2.90
CA ALA A 247 7.33 14.60 3.96
C ALA A 247 7.32 15.27 5.35
N ALA A 248 8.25 16.20 5.59
CA ALA A 248 8.33 17.00 6.80
C ALA A 248 7.09 17.90 6.97
N ILE A 249 6.74 18.65 5.92
CA ILE A 249 5.56 19.53 5.92
C ILE A 249 4.27 18.73 6.09
N TYR A 250 4.13 17.60 5.39
CA TYR A 250 2.95 16.74 5.52
C TYR A 250 2.81 16.21 6.95
N ALA A 251 3.88 15.67 7.54
CA ALA A 251 3.88 15.17 8.91
C ALA A 251 3.54 16.27 9.94
N ALA A 252 4.12 17.47 9.79
CA ALA A 252 3.83 18.62 10.65
C ALA A 252 2.37 19.06 10.55
N THR A 253 1.86 19.20 9.31
CA THR A 253 0.47 19.62 9.06
C THR A 253 -0.52 18.64 9.67
N ARG A 254 -0.31 17.33 9.49
CA ARG A 254 -1.13 16.26 10.10
C ARG A 254 -1.18 16.37 11.61
N ASN A 255 -0.03 16.55 12.23
CA ASN A 255 0.08 16.65 13.70
C ASN A 255 -0.55 17.94 14.24
N GLU A 256 -0.43 19.06 13.52
CA GLU A 256 -1.11 20.29 13.92
C GLU A 256 -2.64 20.17 13.78
N LEU A 257 -3.13 19.57 12.69
CA LEU A 257 -4.56 19.26 12.53
C LEU A 257 -5.06 18.33 13.64
N TYR A 258 -4.30 17.29 13.98
CA TYR A 258 -4.63 16.37 15.08
C TYR A 258 -4.74 17.09 16.43
N LYS A 259 -3.79 17.98 16.73
CA LYS A 259 -3.79 18.82 17.93
C LYS A 259 -5.04 19.71 17.98
N ASN A 260 -5.52 20.18 16.84
CA ASN A 260 -6.72 20.99 16.67
C ASN A 260 -8.02 20.16 16.54
N GLY A 261 -8.01 18.89 16.96
CA GLY A 261 -9.20 18.05 17.05
C GLY A 261 -9.57 17.30 15.78
N LYS A 262 -8.81 17.42 14.69
CA LYS A 262 -9.00 16.66 13.46
C LYS A 262 -8.38 15.27 13.63
N LYS A 263 -9.22 14.28 13.96
CA LYS A 263 -8.79 12.93 14.37
C LYS A 263 -8.84 11.89 13.27
N ILE A 264 -9.44 12.22 12.14
CA ILE A 264 -9.64 11.31 11.00
C ILE A 264 -9.07 11.98 9.76
N GLU A 265 -8.12 11.32 9.11
CA GLU A 265 -7.64 11.69 7.80
C GLU A 265 -8.31 10.83 6.74
N ILE A 266 -8.91 11.47 5.75
CA ILE A 266 -9.52 10.80 4.61
C ILE A 266 -8.60 10.99 3.40
N LEU A 267 -7.96 9.90 2.95
CA LEU A 267 -7.21 9.90 1.70
C LEU A 267 -8.20 9.81 0.54
N VAL A 268 -8.16 10.80 -0.33
CA VAL A 268 -9.09 10.97 -1.45
C VAL A 268 -8.38 10.75 -2.76
N ASN A 269 -8.98 10.01 -3.67
CA ASN A 269 -8.56 9.96 -5.06
C ASN A 269 -9.76 10.17 -6.00
N PHE A 270 -9.47 10.71 -7.20
CA PHE A 270 -10.42 10.83 -8.31
C PHE A 270 -10.04 9.90 -9.48
N ASN A 271 -9.14 8.95 -9.22
CA ASN A 271 -8.72 7.95 -10.17
C ASN A 271 -8.88 6.56 -9.51
N PRO A 272 -9.84 5.72 -9.95
CA PRO A 272 -10.15 4.44 -9.30
C PRO A 272 -8.96 3.47 -9.27
N LYS A 273 -7.94 3.68 -10.10
CA LYS A 273 -6.70 2.89 -10.05
C LYS A 273 -5.88 3.11 -8.78
N LEU A 274 -6.15 4.17 -8.03
CA LEU A 274 -5.46 4.48 -6.76
C LEU A 274 -6.12 3.83 -5.54
N HIS A 275 -7.20 3.08 -5.71
CA HIS A 275 -7.91 2.41 -4.62
C HIS A 275 -6.94 1.62 -3.71
N TYR A 276 -6.12 0.73 -4.28
CA TYR A 276 -5.18 -0.06 -3.47
C TYR A 276 -3.96 0.72 -2.94
N VAL A 277 -3.66 1.90 -3.50
CA VAL A 277 -2.72 2.83 -2.88
C VAL A 277 -3.31 3.33 -1.55
N SER A 278 -4.60 3.64 -1.52
CA SER A 278 -5.30 4.04 -0.30
C SER A 278 -5.38 2.88 0.71
N GLU A 279 -5.61 1.63 0.28
CA GLU A 279 -5.61 0.46 1.16
C GLU A 279 -4.23 0.20 1.80
N TRP A 280 -3.15 0.31 1.00
CA TRP A 280 -1.79 0.23 1.51
C TRP A 280 -1.48 1.36 2.51
N TRP A 281 -1.89 2.59 2.19
CA TRP A 281 -1.71 3.77 3.03
C TRP A 281 -2.46 3.62 4.38
N LYS A 282 -3.67 3.06 4.38
CA LYS A 282 -4.41 2.77 5.62
C LYS A 282 -3.64 1.82 6.54
N GLN A 283 -3.04 0.77 5.99
CA GLN A 283 -2.19 -0.12 6.80
C GLN A 283 -0.95 0.63 7.31
N LEU A 284 -0.28 1.39 6.45
CA LEU A 284 0.92 2.13 6.82
C LEU A 284 0.66 3.02 8.03
N TYR A 285 -0.34 3.88 7.97
CA TYR A 285 -0.63 4.83 9.06
C TYR A 285 -1.38 4.20 10.23
N GLY A 286 -2.34 3.32 9.99
CA GLY A 286 -3.12 2.67 11.04
C GLY A 286 -2.25 1.87 12.02
N GLU A 287 -1.37 1.02 11.49
CA GLU A 287 -0.44 0.25 12.32
C GLU A 287 0.69 1.09 12.91
N SER A 288 1.08 2.19 12.28
CA SER A 288 2.20 3.02 12.75
C SER A 288 1.80 4.00 13.84
N GLU A 289 0.64 4.62 13.75
CA GLU A 289 0.21 5.72 14.62
C GLU A 289 -0.84 5.33 15.67
N GLY A 290 -1.72 4.36 15.39
CA GLY A 290 -2.80 3.95 16.28
C GLY A 290 -2.30 3.20 17.52
N LYS A 291 -1.68 3.89 18.46
CA LYS A 291 -1.07 3.33 19.67
C LYS A 291 -1.23 4.22 20.88
N GLU A 292 -1.18 3.64 22.08
CA GLU A 292 -1.23 4.38 23.33
C GLU A 292 -2.45 5.33 23.44
N ASN A 293 -3.59 4.94 22.87
CA ASN A 293 -4.82 5.75 22.75
C ASN A 293 -4.60 7.08 21.98
N LYS A 294 -3.64 7.11 21.07
CA LYS A 294 -3.32 8.21 20.17
C LYS A 294 -3.42 7.76 18.72
N GLY A 295 -3.32 8.70 17.83
CA GLY A 295 -3.19 8.49 16.39
C GLY A 295 -4.36 9.05 15.58
N ILE A 296 -4.06 9.38 14.34
CA ILE A 296 -5.03 9.84 13.37
C ILE A 296 -5.62 8.59 12.71
N PHE A 297 -6.96 8.47 12.69
CA PHE A 297 -7.62 7.33 12.05
C PHE A 297 -7.55 7.49 10.52
N PRO A 298 -6.93 6.53 9.81
CA PRO A 298 -6.81 6.60 8.35
C PRO A 298 -8.06 6.03 7.68
N ALA A 299 -8.81 6.88 7.00
CA ALA A 299 -9.92 6.50 6.14
C ALA A 299 -9.59 6.79 4.67
N SER A 300 -10.37 6.29 3.73
CA SER A 300 -10.23 6.62 2.32
C SER A 300 -11.57 6.63 1.60
N VAL A 301 -11.64 7.39 0.49
CA VAL A 301 -12.79 7.44 -0.43
C VAL A 301 -12.31 7.47 -1.86
N ASP A 302 -13.08 6.88 -2.75
CA ASP A 302 -12.88 6.89 -4.20
C ASP A 302 -13.92 7.81 -4.84
N PHE A 303 -13.55 9.04 -5.12
CA PHE A 303 -14.43 9.99 -5.79
C PHE A 303 -14.37 9.78 -7.32
N SER A 304 -15.43 10.02 -8.04
CA SER A 304 -16.73 10.63 -7.71
C SER A 304 -17.76 9.65 -7.08
N THR A 305 -17.51 8.32 -7.12
CA THR A 305 -18.53 7.36 -6.64
C THR A 305 -18.92 7.61 -5.19
N ASP A 306 -17.95 7.86 -4.30
CA ASP A 306 -18.22 8.11 -2.88
C ASP A 306 -18.75 9.52 -2.58
N LEU A 307 -18.82 10.42 -3.55
CA LEU A 307 -19.59 11.66 -3.41
C LEU A 307 -21.10 11.35 -3.32
N HIS A 308 -21.53 10.22 -3.92
CA HIS A 308 -22.91 9.73 -3.85
C HIS A 308 -23.17 8.81 -2.64
N SER A 309 -22.24 8.75 -1.69
CA SER A 309 -22.34 8.00 -0.43
C SER A 309 -21.79 8.82 0.74
N MET A 310 -20.48 8.91 0.89
CA MET A 310 -19.78 9.63 1.97
C MET A 310 -19.79 11.16 1.80
N GLY A 311 -20.04 11.66 0.59
CA GLY A 311 -20.04 13.09 0.30
C GLY A 311 -20.95 13.89 1.20
N GLN A 312 -22.17 13.39 1.48
CA GLN A 312 -23.11 14.04 2.41
C GLN A 312 -22.52 14.16 3.83
N TRP A 313 -21.91 13.10 4.35
CA TRP A 313 -21.33 13.11 5.68
C TRP A 313 -20.11 14.03 5.77
N ILE A 314 -19.26 14.01 4.75
CA ILE A 314 -18.08 14.88 4.69
C ILE A 314 -18.52 16.34 4.63
N GLN A 315 -19.56 16.68 3.84
CA GLN A 315 -20.03 18.05 3.69
C GLN A 315 -20.76 18.58 4.93
N GLU A 316 -21.59 17.79 5.61
CA GLU A 316 -22.50 18.27 6.66
C GLU A 316 -22.44 17.49 7.98
N GLY A 317 -21.63 16.41 8.08
CA GLY A 317 -21.46 15.63 9.31
C GLY A 317 -20.58 16.34 10.35
N GLU A 318 -20.07 15.59 11.32
CA GLU A 318 -19.14 16.11 12.34
C GLU A 318 -17.80 16.51 11.73
N ARG A 319 -17.08 17.39 12.42
CA ARG A 319 -15.85 18.03 11.93
C ARG A 319 -14.52 17.44 12.47
N PRO A 320 -14.42 16.18 12.94
CA PRO A 320 -13.13 15.60 13.34
C PRO A 320 -12.26 15.20 12.14
N ILE A 321 -12.69 15.45 10.92
CA ILE A 321 -12.08 15.04 9.67
C ILE A 321 -11.25 16.12 8.99
N TYR A 322 -10.31 15.69 8.16
CA TYR A 322 -9.67 16.46 7.10
C TYR A 322 -9.36 15.54 5.92
N GLU A 323 -9.11 16.10 4.75
CA GLU A 323 -8.83 15.36 3.54
C GLU A 323 -7.41 15.57 3.04
N THR A 324 -6.85 14.50 2.45
CA THR A 324 -5.61 14.53 1.66
C THR A 324 -5.92 13.98 0.27
N VAL A 325 -5.95 14.82 -0.72
CA VAL A 325 -6.28 14.45 -2.11
C VAL A 325 -5.03 14.09 -2.88
N ILE A 326 -5.00 12.89 -3.48
CA ILE A 326 -3.99 12.51 -4.48
C ILE A 326 -4.50 12.90 -5.86
N SER A 327 -3.85 13.88 -6.47
CA SER A 327 -4.18 14.40 -7.79
C SER A 327 -3.17 13.91 -8.82
N VAL A 328 -3.64 13.37 -9.94
CA VAL A 328 -2.80 12.95 -11.08
C VAL A 328 -2.80 14.04 -12.12
N GLU A 329 -1.62 14.64 -12.40
CA GLU A 329 -1.53 15.81 -13.31
C GLU A 329 -1.85 15.44 -14.76
N LYS A 330 -1.32 14.30 -15.25
CA LYS A 330 -1.53 13.83 -16.64
C LYS A 330 -2.04 12.40 -16.65
N THR A 331 -3.13 12.18 -17.38
CA THR A 331 -3.64 10.85 -17.67
C THR A 331 -2.84 10.17 -18.79
N GLN A 332 -2.83 8.85 -18.79
CA GLN A 332 -2.16 8.05 -19.82
C GLN A 332 -2.93 8.07 -21.16
N TYR A 333 -4.24 8.16 -21.08
CA TYR A 333 -5.13 8.11 -22.27
C TYR A 333 -5.98 9.36 -22.32
N SER A 334 -6.47 9.66 -23.51
CA SER A 334 -7.30 10.82 -23.78
C SER A 334 -8.63 10.36 -24.40
N LEU A 335 -9.73 10.85 -23.86
CA LEU A 335 -11.08 10.58 -24.35
C LEU A 335 -11.88 11.89 -24.35
N GLN A 336 -12.45 12.26 -25.48
CA GLN A 336 -13.26 13.46 -25.61
C GLN A 336 -14.75 13.14 -25.47
N VAL A 337 -15.49 14.06 -24.89
CA VAL A 337 -16.96 14.01 -24.79
C VAL A 337 -17.54 14.29 -26.18
N PRO A 338 -18.37 13.38 -26.75
CA PRO A 338 -19.04 13.63 -28.02
C PRO A 338 -20.18 14.65 -27.86
N SER A 339 -20.59 15.27 -28.96
CA SER A 339 -21.84 16.04 -29.05
C SER A 339 -22.99 15.10 -29.34
N ASP A 340 -24.17 15.36 -28.77
CA ASP A 340 -25.44 14.67 -29.06
C ASP A 340 -26.47 15.67 -29.60
N GLU A 341 -27.03 15.43 -30.78
CA GLU A 341 -28.01 16.33 -31.41
C GLU A 341 -29.25 16.55 -30.53
N ALA A 342 -29.71 15.52 -29.85
CA ALA A 342 -30.88 15.60 -28.98
C ALA A 342 -30.63 16.33 -27.66
N ASN A 343 -29.38 16.30 -27.17
CA ASN A 343 -28.94 16.92 -25.92
C ASN A 343 -29.92 16.71 -24.72
N LEU A 344 -30.51 15.53 -24.62
CA LEU A 344 -31.53 15.22 -23.61
C LEU A 344 -30.94 15.20 -22.19
N ASP A 345 -29.66 14.88 -22.08
CA ASP A 345 -28.92 14.90 -20.83
C ASP A 345 -28.35 16.29 -20.46
N GLY A 346 -28.47 17.28 -21.37
CA GLY A 346 -27.98 18.63 -21.19
C GLY A 346 -26.45 18.77 -21.20
N LEU A 347 -25.70 17.74 -21.66
CA LEU A 347 -24.22 17.69 -21.51
C LEU A 347 -23.46 18.27 -22.71
N ASN A 348 -24.11 18.84 -23.73
CA ASN A 348 -23.40 19.41 -24.89
C ASN A 348 -22.45 20.57 -24.53
N PHE A 349 -22.59 21.21 -23.36
CA PHE A 349 -21.60 22.18 -22.88
C PHE A 349 -20.23 21.58 -22.57
N LEU A 350 -20.15 20.24 -22.46
CA LEU A 350 -18.90 19.48 -22.30
C LEU A 350 -18.35 18.97 -23.65
N ALA A 351 -19.10 19.05 -24.73
CA ALA A 351 -18.69 18.52 -26.01
C ALA A 351 -17.32 19.07 -26.46
N GLY A 352 -16.42 18.17 -26.89
CA GLY A 352 -15.05 18.50 -27.24
C GLY A 352 -14.06 18.63 -26.07
N LYS A 353 -14.52 18.69 -24.83
CA LYS A 353 -13.64 18.64 -23.65
C LYS A 353 -13.13 17.21 -23.42
N HIS A 354 -11.96 17.10 -22.82
CA HIS A 354 -11.48 15.81 -22.34
C HIS A 354 -12.19 15.38 -21.06
N VAL A 355 -12.48 14.09 -20.92
CA VAL A 355 -13.10 13.55 -19.68
C VAL A 355 -12.24 13.86 -18.45
N ASP A 356 -10.90 13.89 -18.60
CA ASP A 356 -9.99 14.28 -17.52
C ASP A 356 -10.16 15.73 -17.07
N GLU A 357 -10.49 16.66 -17.99
CA GLU A 357 -10.79 18.06 -17.62
C GLU A 357 -12.03 18.11 -16.72
N VAL A 358 -13.06 17.34 -17.07
CA VAL A 358 -14.30 17.26 -16.25
C VAL A 358 -13.99 16.69 -14.88
N ASN A 359 -13.19 15.62 -14.83
CA ASN A 359 -12.79 14.99 -13.57
C ASN A 359 -11.96 15.93 -12.68
N LYS A 360 -11.04 16.71 -13.26
CA LYS A 360 -10.26 17.73 -12.52
C LYS A 360 -11.13 18.87 -12.00
N MET A 361 -12.15 19.28 -12.74
CA MET A 361 -13.11 20.29 -12.26
C MET A 361 -13.98 19.70 -11.13
N ALA A 362 -14.33 18.42 -11.19
CA ALA A 362 -15.00 17.73 -10.08
C ALA A 362 -14.09 17.68 -8.84
N GLU A 363 -12.80 17.33 -8.99
CA GLU A 363 -11.82 17.36 -7.90
C GLU A 363 -11.74 18.75 -7.25
N LEU A 364 -11.55 19.79 -8.06
CA LEU A 364 -11.41 21.17 -7.58
C LEU A 364 -12.70 21.66 -6.91
N GLY A 365 -13.85 21.43 -7.55
CA GLY A 365 -15.16 21.83 -7.02
C GLY A 365 -15.48 21.17 -5.69
N THR A 366 -15.16 19.87 -5.55
CA THR A 366 -15.33 19.13 -4.30
C THR A 366 -14.42 19.68 -3.20
N GLN A 367 -13.14 19.93 -3.50
CA GLN A 367 -12.22 20.53 -2.52
C GLN A 367 -12.72 21.90 -2.02
N LEU A 368 -13.24 22.75 -2.91
CA LEU A 368 -13.79 24.06 -2.53
C LEU A 368 -15.02 23.89 -1.63
N ALA A 369 -15.96 23.04 -2.01
CA ALA A 369 -17.17 22.80 -1.24
C ALA A 369 -16.87 22.24 0.17
N HIS A 370 -15.96 21.28 0.27
CA HIS A 370 -15.59 20.67 1.56
C HIS A 370 -14.86 21.66 2.46
N VAL A 371 -13.96 22.49 1.89
CA VAL A 371 -13.28 23.56 2.66
C VAL A 371 -14.29 24.60 3.16
N ASP A 372 -15.21 25.05 2.33
CA ASP A 372 -16.30 25.96 2.73
C ASP A 372 -17.20 25.31 3.81
N GLY A 373 -17.37 23.98 3.76
CA GLY A 373 -18.05 23.19 4.77
C GLY A 373 -17.27 22.93 6.05
N GLY A 374 -16.05 23.43 6.19
CA GLY A 374 -15.23 23.30 7.41
C GLY A 374 -14.31 22.07 7.44
N VAL A 375 -13.99 21.47 6.30
CA VAL A 375 -13.07 20.33 6.18
C VAL A 375 -11.73 20.77 5.58
N PRO A 376 -10.65 20.84 6.37
CA PRO A 376 -9.31 21.14 5.88
C PRO A 376 -8.88 20.18 4.76
N ASN A 377 -8.16 20.67 3.75
CA ASN A 377 -7.79 19.88 2.59
C ASN A 377 -6.32 20.06 2.23
N MET A 378 -5.57 18.95 2.16
CA MET A 378 -4.23 18.91 1.57
C MET A 378 -4.30 18.29 0.17
N ARG A 379 -3.34 18.65 -0.70
CA ARG A 379 -3.26 18.09 -2.05
C ARG A 379 -1.86 17.60 -2.34
N ILE A 380 -1.73 16.33 -2.69
CA ILE A 380 -0.52 15.70 -3.19
C ILE A 380 -0.68 15.57 -4.70
N VAL A 381 0.21 16.18 -5.48
CA VAL A 381 0.17 16.09 -6.94
C VAL A 381 1.28 15.18 -7.42
N ILE A 382 0.91 14.15 -8.18
CA ILE A 382 1.84 13.29 -8.91
C ILE A 382 1.79 13.62 -10.40
N PRO A 383 2.94 13.69 -11.10
CA PRO A 383 2.99 14.12 -12.51
C PRO A 383 2.19 13.25 -13.46
N ALA A 384 2.25 11.94 -13.25
CA ALA A 384 1.52 10.92 -14.01
C ALA A 384 1.43 9.63 -13.20
N LEU A 385 0.51 8.74 -13.57
CA LEU A 385 0.41 7.42 -12.97
C LEU A 385 1.38 6.47 -13.71
N ASN A 386 2.61 6.39 -13.20
CA ASN A 386 3.69 5.56 -13.70
C ASN A 386 4.56 5.05 -12.56
N GLU A 387 5.53 4.17 -12.86
CA GLU A 387 6.39 3.53 -11.87
C GLU A 387 7.18 4.55 -11.04
N GLU A 388 7.76 5.57 -11.68
CA GLU A 388 8.55 6.59 -10.97
C GLU A 388 7.71 7.39 -9.98
N SER A 389 6.52 7.83 -10.40
CA SER A 389 5.62 8.57 -9.52
C SER A 389 5.12 7.73 -8.35
N LEU A 390 4.80 6.46 -8.61
CA LEU A 390 4.37 5.55 -7.54
C LEU A 390 5.51 5.22 -6.58
N GLY A 391 6.72 4.96 -7.08
CA GLY A 391 7.90 4.76 -6.23
C GLY A 391 8.15 5.95 -5.31
N GLY A 392 8.09 7.15 -5.86
CA GLY A 392 8.19 8.38 -5.10
C GLY A 392 7.08 8.54 -4.06
N LEU A 393 5.83 8.24 -4.43
CA LEU A 393 4.67 8.34 -3.53
C LEU A 393 4.76 7.36 -2.35
N LEU A 394 5.19 6.14 -2.61
CA LEU A 394 5.40 5.12 -1.58
C LEU A 394 6.44 5.59 -0.56
N TYR A 395 7.62 6.01 -1.02
CA TYR A 395 8.66 6.48 -0.10
C TYR A 395 8.26 7.77 0.63
N PHE A 396 7.59 8.70 -0.06
CA PHE A 396 7.05 9.92 0.57
C PHE A 396 6.18 9.59 1.79
N PHE A 397 5.23 8.67 1.64
CA PHE A 397 4.36 8.27 2.74
C PHE A 397 5.10 7.50 3.83
N GLU A 398 6.03 6.62 3.49
CA GLU A 398 6.86 5.90 4.47
C GLU A 398 7.68 6.88 5.33
N LYS A 399 8.38 7.84 4.70
CA LYS A 399 9.18 8.86 5.40
C LYS A 399 8.30 9.76 6.28
N ALA A 400 7.22 10.26 5.73
CA ALA A 400 6.26 11.09 6.47
C ALA A 400 5.63 10.34 7.65
N CYS A 401 5.33 9.05 7.49
CA CYS A 401 4.78 8.21 8.54
C CYS A 401 5.77 8.03 9.71
N GLY A 402 7.03 7.76 9.40
CA GLY A 402 8.09 7.67 10.43
C GLY A 402 8.24 8.97 11.24
N ILE A 403 8.30 10.11 10.53
CA ILE A 403 8.37 11.43 11.18
C ILE A 403 7.11 11.69 12.03
N SER A 404 5.93 11.48 11.46
CA SER A 404 4.64 11.75 12.14
C SER A 404 4.45 10.89 13.39
N GLY A 405 4.83 9.60 13.34
CA GLY A 405 4.78 8.73 14.53
C GLY A 405 5.69 9.22 15.67
N TYR A 406 6.87 9.74 15.33
CA TYR A 406 7.74 10.34 16.35
C TYR A 406 7.20 11.66 16.90
N LEU A 407 6.55 12.48 16.08
CA LEU A 407 5.85 13.69 16.55
C LEU A 407 4.70 13.35 17.50
N LEU A 408 3.97 12.26 17.27
CA LEU A 408 2.95 11.73 18.17
C LEU A 408 3.54 11.10 19.45
N GLY A 409 4.85 10.83 19.48
CA GLY A 409 5.57 10.22 20.59
C GLY A 409 5.37 8.70 20.71
N VAL A 410 4.90 8.03 19.65
CA VAL A 410 4.69 6.58 19.62
C VAL A 410 5.84 5.86 18.91
N ASN A 411 5.89 4.51 19.01
CA ASN A 411 6.77 3.69 18.18
C ASN A 411 6.08 3.42 16.81
N PRO A 412 6.56 4.00 15.69
CA PRO A 412 5.88 3.82 14.40
C PRO A 412 6.11 2.45 13.76
N PHE A 413 6.99 1.61 14.29
CA PHE A 413 7.48 0.42 13.59
C PHE A 413 7.05 -0.92 14.18
N ASN A 414 6.42 -0.94 15.36
CA ASN A 414 5.80 -2.14 15.94
C ASN A 414 4.28 -2.14 15.75
N GLN A 415 3.61 -3.24 16.13
CA GLN A 415 2.15 -3.40 16.05
C GLN A 415 1.62 -4.33 17.16
N PRO A 416 1.75 -3.94 18.45
CA PRO A 416 1.36 -4.82 19.56
C PRO A 416 -0.14 -5.14 19.60
N GLY A 417 -0.99 -4.24 19.09
CA GLY A 417 -2.45 -4.39 19.12
C GLY A 417 -3.00 -5.58 18.34
N VAL A 418 -2.27 -6.08 17.33
CA VAL A 418 -2.75 -7.20 16.50
C VAL A 418 -2.49 -8.57 17.11
N GLU A 419 -1.80 -8.66 18.26
CA GLU A 419 -1.50 -9.97 18.88
C GLU A 419 -2.70 -10.54 19.65
N ALA A 420 -3.58 -9.68 20.17
CA ALA A 420 -4.72 -10.10 20.96
C ALA A 420 -5.71 -10.99 20.17
N TYR A 421 -6.11 -10.59 18.95
CA TYR A 421 -7.03 -11.38 18.14
C TYR A 421 -6.43 -12.70 17.71
N LYS A 422 -5.13 -12.76 17.40
CA LYS A 422 -4.43 -13.99 17.03
C LYS A 422 -4.44 -14.99 18.18
N LYS A 423 -4.15 -14.53 19.41
CA LYS A 423 -4.22 -15.35 20.61
C LYS A 423 -5.61 -15.93 20.79
N ASN A 424 -6.65 -15.12 20.67
CA ASN A 424 -8.05 -15.56 20.77
C ASN A 424 -8.41 -16.57 19.68
N MET A 425 -8.03 -16.33 18.44
CA MET A 425 -8.27 -17.25 17.32
C MET A 425 -7.60 -18.61 17.57
N PHE A 426 -6.35 -18.63 18.03
CA PHE A 426 -5.65 -19.87 18.34
C PHE A 426 -6.30 -20.63 19.50
N ALA A 427 -6.76 -19.92 20.52
CA ALA A 427 -7.50 -20.49 21.64
C ALA A 427 -8.84 -21.13 21.17
N LEU A 428 -9.60 -20.41 20.34
CA LEU A 428 -10.88 -20.90 19.78
C LEU A 428 -10.70 -22.11 18.85
N LEU A 429 -9.58 -22.18 18.14
CA LEU A 429 -9.23 -23.32 17.29
C LEU A 429 -8.60 -24.49 18.05
N ASN A 430 -8.50 -24.42 19.37
CA ASN A 430 -7.84 -25.41 20.22
C ASN A 430 -6.41 -25.75 19.75
N LYS A 431 -5.66 -24.73 19.37
CA LYS A 431 -4.27 -24.91 18.94
C LYS A 431 -3.43 -25.48 20.08
N PRO A 432 -2.61 -26.52 19.84
CA PRO A 432 -1.71 -27.06 20.86
C PRO A 432 -0.85 -25.96 21.52
N GLY A 433 -0.78 -25.97 22.86
CA GLY A 433 -0.11 -24.95 23.66
C GLY A 433 -0.98 -23.73 24.03
N TYR A 434 -2.30 -23.78 23.74
CA TYR A 434 -3.28 -22.73 24.09
C TYR A 434 -4.42 -23.30 24.96
N GLU A 435 -4.20 -24.38 25.68
CA GLU A 435 -5.24 -25.11 26.42
C GLU A 435 -5.91 -24.27 27.51
N GLU A 436 -5.13 -23.47 28.25
CA GLU A 436 -5.66 -22.60 29.30
C GLU A 436 -6.44 -21.42 28.71
N GLU A 437 -5.92 -20.82 27.65
CA GLU A 437 -6.61 -19.75 26.91
C GLU A 437 -7.90 -20.27 26.27
N SER A 438 -7.92 -21.51 25.77
CA SER A 438 -9.11 -22.15 25.22
C SER A 438 -10.20 -22.31 26.28
N LYS A 439 -9.88 -22.78 27.47
CA LYS A 439 -10.83 -22.86 28.60
C LYS A 439 -11.35 -21.47 28.99
N ALA A 440 -10.45 -20.51 29.12
CA ALA A 440 -10.80 -19.14 29.53
C ALA A 440 -11.72 -18.46 28.50
N ILE A 441 -11.51 -18.65 27.19
CA ILE A 441 -12.32 -18.01 26.16
C ILE A 441 -13.68 -18.71 26.02
N GLN A 442 -13.76 -20.04 26.15
CA GLN A 442 -15.02 -20.79 26.15
C GLN A 442 -15.96 -20.37 27.27
N ALA A 443 -15.43 -20.00 28.45
CA ALA A 443 -16.23 -19.49 29.56
C ALA A 443 -16.85 -18.09 29.30
N ARG A 444 -16.49 -17.43 28.21
CA ARG A 444 -16.99 -16.10 27.80
C ARG A 444 -18.00 -16.15 26.67
N LEU A 445 -18.16 -17.30 26.00
CA LEU A 445 -19.13 -17.55 24.93
C LEU A 445 -20.44 -18.09 25.50
#